data_3c7dfbb5b2208bd6d1639be500fff0ad
#
_entry.id   3c7dfbb5b2208bd6d1639be500fff0ad
#
_cell.length_a   1.000
_cell.length_b   1.000
_cell.length_c   1.000
_cell.angle_alpha   90.00
_cell.angle_beta   90.00
_cell.angle_gamma   90.00
#
_symmetry.space_group_name_H-M   'P 1'
#
loop_
_entity.id
_entity.type
_entity.pdbx_description
1 polymer ?
#
loop_
_entity_poly.entity_id
_entity_poly.type
_entity_poly.pdbx_seq_one_letter_code
_entity_poly.pdbx_strand_id
1 'polypeptide(L)'
;ATPAALGPLQTLQRQRLEQRLHARPRNLRPAWPWHWWPWTLLGVLAGVAVLVWPQPSTPAAPTTDRVATARAAAGKPALRQARLRSTPPAYTGLPPAELPELDGRVPAGTRLQWQLQVQPAPRTVALRLNDGRVLPLTRQPDGDHWHGQLLAERPTLYRILIDGQPADRRLHRLDVVPDRPPQVRVLAPEQSLVLWTPANGAWTLRFEASDDYAVAAGAELRLTLAQGSGENITFRTERRPLTGSGPATRRSFVATLQPQALGMAAGDDLIAQLVVRDTRQPAPQEGRSASVILRWPPPQQTQAAGLEASVKQTLPAYFRSQRQIIIDAEALLKDKPRLDAATYLKRSDAIGVDQRLLRLRYGQFLGEESEGAPKGPPTADEPPTSDAPADDLPTADMPTAD
;
A
#
# COMPACT_ATOMS: atom_id res chain seq x y z
N ALA A 1 39.09 -12.60 -14.21
CA ALA A 1 38.44 -11.31 -13.96
C ALA A 1 38.88 -10.82 -12.59
N THR A 2 39.72 -9.79 -12.54
CA THR A 2 40.18 -9.13 -11.32
C THR A 2 38.98 -8.43 -10.66
N PRO A 3 38.72 -8.60 -9.34
CA PRO A 3 37.63 -7.90 -8.67
C PRO A 3 37.91 -6.39 -8.64
N ALA A 4 36.92 -5.61 -9.08
CA ALA A 4 36.98 -4.16 -9.07
C ALA A 4 37.20 -3.64 -7.64
N ALA A 5 38.12 -2.69 -7.47
CA ALA A 5 38.46 -2.08 -6.19
C ALA A 5 37.22 -1.33 -5.65
N LEU A 6 36.77 -1.72 -4.46
CA LEU A 6 35.62 -1.10 -3.76
C LEU A 6 35.98 0.34 -3.36
N GLY A 7 35.05 1.27 -3.61
CA GLY A 7 35.20 2.66 -3.19
C GLY A 7 35.21 2.84 -1.66
N PRO A 8 35.72 3.97 -1.13
CA PRO A 8 35.92 4.18 0.32
C PRO A 8 34.62 4.06 1.15
N LEU A 9 33.47 4.37 0.58
CA LEU A 9 32.15 4.21 1.24
C LEU A 9 31.72 2.75 1.33
N GLN A 10 32.04 1.96 0.32
CA GLN A 10 31.72 0.53 0.26
C GLN A 10 32.60 -0.28 1.22
N THR A 11 33.87 0.12 1.41
CA THR A 11 34.77 -0.49 2.40
C THR A 11 34.31 -0.23 3.83
N LEU A 12 33.83 0.98 4.14
CA LEU A 12 33.26 1.31 5.46
C LEU A 12 31.95 0.57 5.75
N GLN A 13 31.11 0.39 4.74
CA GLN A 13 29.86 -0.40 4.90
C GLN A 13 30.17 -1.88 5.12
N ARG A 14 31.17 -2.43 4.43
CA ARG A 14 31.62 -3.81 4.60
C ARG A 14 32.20 -4.03 5.99
N GLN A 15 33.04 -3.14 6.49
CA GLN A 15 33.55 -3.22 7.87
C GLN A 15 32.48 -3.17 8.94
N ARG A 16 31.45 -2.31 8.77
CA ARG A 16 30.31 -2.26 9.69
C ARG A 16 29.46 -3.53 9.67
N LEU A 17 29.29 -4.15 8.50
CA LEU A 17 28.59 -5.44 8.36
C LEU A 17 29.37 -6.58 8.99
N GLU A 18 30.70 -6.64 8.78
CA GLU A 18 31.55 -7.64 9.38
C GLU A 18 31.58 -7.53 10.92
N GLN A 19 31.64 -6.32 11.45
CA GLN A 19 31.54 -6.09 12.90
C GLN A 19 30.19 -6.53 13.50
N ARG A 20 29.07 -6.32 12.79
CA ARG A 20 27.75 -6.78 13.22
C ARG A 20 27.60 -8.30 13.14
N LEU A 21 28.28 -8.95 12.19
CA LEU A 21 28.26 -10.41 12.05
C LEU A 21 29.10 -11.10 13.13
N HIS A 22 30.22 -10.47 13.56
CA HIS A 22 31.04 -11.00 14.64
C HIS A 22 30.45 -10.77 16.04
N ALA A 23 29.57 -9.78 16.21
CA ALA A 23 28.88 -9.51 17.48
C ALA A 23 27.69 -10.42 17.77
N ARG A 24 27.29 -11.32 16.87
CA ARG A 24 26.22 -12.30 17.12
C ARG A 24 26.83 -13.64 17.55
N PRO A 25 26.48 -14.17 18.72
CA PRO A 25 26.93 -15.52 19.14
C PRO A 25 26.45 -16.57 18.17
N ARG A 26 27.39 -17.35 17.63
CA ARG A 26 27.16 -18.42 16.64
C ARG A 26 26.47 -19.69 17.17
N ASN A 27 25.96 -19.69 18.40
CA ASN A 27 25.32 -20.85 19.00
C ASN A 27 23.80 -20.84 18.77
N LEU A 28 23.38 -21.31 17.60
CA LEU A 28 21.99 -21.62 17.27
C LEU A 28 21.57 -23.05 17.68
N ARG A 29 22.35 -23.71 18.54
CA ARG A 29 21.92 -25.02 19.09
C ARG A 29 21.07 -24.75 20.31
N PRO A 30 19.74 -25.12 20.32
CA PRO A 30 18.97 -25.07 21.53
C PRO A 30 19.64 -26.02 22.53
N ALA A 31 19.99 -25.51 23.72
CA ALA A 31 20.46 -26.35 24.82
C ALA A 31 19.30 -27.26 25.22
N TRP A 32 19.34 -28.51 24.81
CA TRP A 32 18.36 -29.50 25.22
C TRP A 32 18.58 -29.79 26.70
N PRO A 33 17.61 -29.54 27.57
CA PRO A 33 17.80 -29.70 29.00
C PRO A 33 17.78 -31.22 29.39
N TRP A 34 18.92 -31.83 29.35
CA TRP A 34 19.10 -33.29 29.62
C TRP A 34 18.70 -33.67 31.05
N HIS A 35 18.57 -32.71 31.99
CA HIS A 35 18.16 -32.94 33.37
C HIS A 35 16.68 -33.28 33.55
N TRP A 36 15.86 -33.18 32.49
CA TRP A 36 14.43 -33.52 32.56
C TRP A 36 14.13 -35.00 32.21
N TRP A 37 15.12 -35.75 31.75
CA TRP A 37 14.97 -37.18 31.41
C TRP A 37 14.50 -38.08 32.56
N PRO A 38 14.94 -37.91 33.83
CA PRO A 38 14.43 -38.74 34.93
C PRO A 38 12.94 -38.53 35.21
N TRP A 39 12.42 -37.31 34.99
CA TRP A 39 11.01 -36.99 35.20
C TRP A 39 10.09 -37.58 34.12
N THR A 40 10.53 -37.73 32.90
CA THR A 40 9.77 -38.41 31.84
C THR A 40 9.69 -39.91 32.04
N LEU A 41 10.76 -40.52 32.54
CA LEU A 41 10.77 -41.94 32.90
C LEU A 41 9.84 -42.24 34.09
N LEU A 42 9.79 -41.34 35.07
CA LEU A 42 8.88 -41.49 36.22
C LEU A 42 7.41 -41.34 35.81
N GLY A 43 7.10 -40.49 34.85
CA GLY A 43 5.75 -40.32 34.26
C GLY A 43 5.28 -41.58 33.52
N VAL A 44 6.18 -42.22 32.75
CA VAL A 44 5.86 -43.48 32.03
C VAL A 44 5.63 -44.61 32.99
N LEU A 45 6.46 -44.76 34.05
CA LEU A 45 6.29 -45.78 35.09
C LEU A 45 4.98 -45.59 35.88
N ALA A 46 4.60 -44.36 36.20
CA ALA A 46 3.32 -44.05 36.87
C ALA A 46 2.13 -44.40 35.96
N GLY A 47 2.23 -44.14 34.65
CA GLY A 47 1.20 -44.48 33.65
C GLY A 47 0.98 -45.96 33.50
N VAL A 48 2.05 -46.76 33.52
CA VAL A 48 1.98 -48.26 33.49
C VAL A 48 1.39 -48.84 34.79
N ALA A 49 1.72 -48.24 35.95
CA ALA A 49 1.17 -48.65 37.24
C ALA A 49 -0.36 -48.47 37.33
N VAL A 50 -0.91 -47.39 36.70
CA VAL A 50 -2.36 -47.14 36.63
C VAL A 50 -3.06 -48.12 35.70
N LEU A 51 -2.39 -48.61 34.67
CA LEU A 51 -2.96 -49.57 33.70
C LEU A 51 -3.02 -51.01 34.23
N VAL A 52 -2.15 -51.35 35.20
CA VAL A 52 -2.06 -52.72 35.80
C VAL A 52 -2.83 -52.87 37.10
N TRP A 53 -3.39 -51.74 37.63
CA TRP A 53 -4.14 -51.81 38.88
C TRP A 53 -5.43 -52.59 38.72
N PRO A 54 -5.67 -53.67 39.51
CA PRO A 54 -6.90 -54.45 39.38
C PRO A 54 -8.11 -53.57 39.75
N GLN A 55 -9.05 -53.44 38.82
CA GLN A 55 -10.30 -52.74 39.03
C GLN A 55 -11.18 -53.52 40.02
N PRO A 56 -11.71 -52.93 41.07
CA PRO A 56 -12.64 -53.61 41.95
C PRO A 56 -13.93 -53.91 41.20
N SER A 57 -14.28 -55.21 41.15
CA SER A 57 -15.55 -55.71 40.62
C SER A 57 -16.70 -55.25 41.50
N THR A 58 -17.55 -54.41 41.03
CA THR A 58 -18.80 -54.02 41.66
C THR A 58 -19.83 -55.16 41.54
N PRO A 59 -20.52 -55.56 42.64
CA PRO A 59 -21.53 -56.64 42.59
C PRO A 59 -22.78 -56.17 41.85
N ALA A 60 -23.33 -57.02 41.01
CA ALA A 60 -24.57 -56.80 40.27
C ALA A 60 -25.76 -56.58 41.21
N ALA A 61 -26.40 -55.43 41.10
CA ALA A 61 -27.70 -55.16 41.76
C ALA A 61 -28.87 -55.68 40.90
N PRO A 62 -29.97 -56.08 41.50
CA PRO A 62 -31.07 -56.81 40.84
C PRO A 62 -31.82 -55.89 39.84
N THR A 63 -32.20 -56.50 38.73
CA THR A 63 -33.13 -55.98 37.72
C THR A 63 -34.50 -55.70 38.34
N THR A 64 -34.80 -54.42 38.51
CA THR A 64 -36.20 -53.95 38.68
C THR A 64 -36.59 -53.14 37.48
N ASP A 65 -37.68 -53.50 36.87
CA ASP A 65 -38.34 -52.78 35.77
C ASP A 65 -38.24 -51.25 35.90
N ARG A 66 -37.60 -50.64 34.96
CA ARG A 66 -37.73 -49.23 34.68
C ARG A 66 -38.10 -49.00 33.20
N VAL A 67 -39.38 -49.27 32.92
CA VAL A 67 -40.09 -48.48 31.93
C VAL A 67 -40.26 -47.12 32.55
N ALA A 68 -39.21 -46.31 32.51
CA ALA A 68 -39.26 -44.89 32.84
C ALA A 68 -38.18 -44.21 32.01
N THR A 69 -38.67 -43.58 30.93
CA THR A 69 -38.02 -42.43 30.33
C THR A 69 -36.54 -42.59 30.08
N ALA A 70 -36.20 -43.20 28.95
CA ALA A 70 -35.00 -42.82 28.20
C ALA A 70 -35.09 -41.38 27.74
N ARG A 71 -35.22 -40.44 28.69
CA ARG A 71 -34.84 -39.08 28.51
C ARG A 71 -33.32 -39.12 28.64
N ALA A 72 -32.70 -39.41 27.50
CA ALA A 72 -31.28 -39.49 27.35
C ALA A 72 -30.61 -38.40 28.19
N ALA A 73 -29.60 -38.78 28.94
CA ALA A 73 -28.58 -37.84 29.38
C ALA A 73 -28.08 -37.15 28.11
N ALA A 74 -28.72 -36.01 27.78
CA ALA A 74 -28.37 -35.22 26.63
C ALA A 74 -26.94 -34.74 26.88
N GLY A 75 -25.96 -35.47 26.30
CA GLY A 75 -24.55 -35.09 26.39
C GLY A 75 -24.42 -33.61 26.01
N LYS A 76 -23.40 -32.97 26.54
CA LYS A 76 -23.15 -31.56 26.18
C LYS A 76 -23.08 -31.42 24.66
N PRO A 77 -23.74 -30.43 24.06
CA PRO A 77 -23.63 -30.17 22.62
C PRO A 77 -22.16 -30.06 22.19
N ALA A 78 -21.78 -30.83 21.18
CA ALA A 78 -20.41 -30.91 20.68
C ALA A 78 -20.38 -30.73 19.16
N LEU A 79 -19.37 -30.07 18.67
CA LEU A 79 -19.11 -29.95 17.25
C LEU A 79 -18.71 -31.31 16.67
N ARG A 80 -19.51 -31.81 15.71
CA ARG A 80 -19.28 -33.10 15.03
C ARG A 80 -18.56 -32.92 13.70
N GLN A 81 -19.00 -31.92 12.94
CA GLN A 81 -18.41 -31.60 11.66
C GLN A 81 -18.39 -30.09 11.50
N ALA A 82 -17.34 -29.57 10.86
CA ALA A 82 -17.19 -28.18 10.52
C ALA A 82 -16.57 -28.05 9.13
N ARG A 83 -17.16 -27.22 8.32
CA ARG A 83 -16.65 -26.86 6.98
C ARG A 83 -16.66 -25.37 6.83
N LEU A 84 -15.63 -24.83 6.19
CA LEU A 84 -15.53 -23.43 5.82
C LEU A 84 -15.27 -23.35 4.32
N ARG A 85 -16.24 -22.78 3.61
CA ARG A 85 -16.14 -22.52 2.18
C ARG A 85 -15.79 -21.05 1.95
N SER A 86 -14.81 -20.81 1.10
CA SER A 86 -14.42 -19.49 0.61
C SER A 86 -14.91 -19.28 -0.82
N THR A 87 -15.49 -18.13 -1.09
CA THR A 87 -15.87 -17.70 -2.44
C THR A 87 -15.22 -16.34 -2.67
N PRO A 88 -14.04 -16.30 -3.35
CA PRO A 88 -13.36 -15.07 -3.66
C PRO A 88 -14.17 -14.14 -4.57
N PRO A 89 -13.89 -12.83 -4.59
CA PRO A 89 -14.50 -11.92 -5.54
C PRO A 89 -14.24 -12.36 -6.99
N ALA A 90 -15.22 -12.15 -7.87
CA ALA A 90 -15.15 -12.63 -9.26
C ALA A 90 -13.94 -12.06 -10.03
N TYR A 91 -13.54 -10.83 -9.76
CA TYR A 91 -12.41 -10.19 -10.43
C TYR A 91 -11.06 -10.87 -10.17
N THR A 92 -10.93 -11.65 -9.07
CA THR A 92 -9.69 -12.37 -8.74
C THR A 92 -9.46 -13.59 -9.65
N GLY A 93 -10.51 -14.06 -10.33
CA GLY A 93 -10.44 -15.28 -11.16
C GLY A 93 -10.22 -16.58 -10.37
N LEU A 94 -10.20 -16.52 -9.02
CA LEU A 94 -9.99 -17.67 -8.16
C LEU A 94 -11.29 -18.46 -7.97
N PRO A 95 -11.26 -19.81 -8.04
CA PRO A 95 -12.44 -20.62 -7.81
C PRO A 95 -12.81 -20.67 -6.32
N PRO A 96 -14.08 -20.93 -6.00
CA PRO A 96 -14.48 -21.27 -4.64
C PRO A 96 -13.73 -22.51 -4.13
N ALA A 97 -13.32 -22.49 -2.87
CA ALA A 97 -12.57 -23.58 -2.25
C ALA A 97 -13.03 -23.84 -0.80
N GLU A 98 -12.87 -25.07 -0.31
CA GLU A 98 -12.99 -25.37 1.10
C GLU A 98 -11.64 -25.08 1.79
N LEU A 99 -11.70 -24.39 2.93
CA LEU A 99 -10.53 -24.09 3.72
C LEU A 99 -10.29 -25.21 4.73
N PRO A 100 -9.07 -25.77 4.78
CA PRO A 100 -8.75 -26.82 5.72
C PRO A 100 -8.79 -26.30 7.16
N GLU A 101 -9.22 -27.15 8.09
CA GLU A 101 -9.19 -26.88 9.52
C GLU A 101 -9.84 -25.54 9.97
N LEU A 102 -10.70 -24.95 9.13
CA LEU A 102 -11.39 -23.67 9.36
C LEU A 102 -10.45 -22.46 9.39
N ASP A 103 -9.21 -22.63 8.97
CA ASP A 103 -8.18 -21.60 8.85
C ASP A 103 -7.84 -21.38 7.37
N GLY A 104 -7.32 -20.23 7.04
CA GLY A 104 -6.86 -20.01 5.67
C GLY A 104 -6.48 -18.58 5.34
N ARG A 105 -5.92 -18.46 4.13
CA ARG A 105 -5.55 -17.19 3.54
C ARG A 105 -6.43 -16.92 2.32
N VAL A 106 -7.12 -15.78 2.33
CA VAL A 106 -8.09 -15.43 1.29
C VAL A 106 -7.91 -13.97 0.83
N PRO A 107 -8.29 -13.62 -0.41
CA PRO A 107 -8.35 -12.23 -0.86
C PRO A 107 -9.35 -11.41 -0.04
N ALA A 108 -9.10 -10.12 0.09
CA ALA A 108 -10.08 -9.19 0.65
C ALA A 108 -11.38 -9.20 -0.19
N GLY A 109 -12.53 -9.12 0.49
CA GLY A 109 -13.83 -9.22 -0.15
C GLY A 109 -14.30 -10.66 -0.41
N THR A 110 -13.55 -11.69 0.04
CA THR A 110 -14.00 -13.08 -0.04
C THR A 110 -15.21 -13.32 0.85
N ARG A 111 -16.24 -13.97 0.30
CA ARG A 111 -17.38 -14.45 1.08
C ARG A 111 -17.01 -15.79 1.72
N LEU A 112 -17.03 -15.82 3.04
CA LEU A 112 -16.81 -17.00 3.85
C LEU A 112 -18.14 -17.58 4.31
N GLN A 113 -18.30 -18.91 4.21
CA GLN A 113 -19.51 -19.63 4.59
C GLN A 113 -19.14 -20.79 5.49
N TRP A 114 -19.62 -20.75 6.75
CA TRP A 114 -19.50 -21.84 7.70
C TRP A 114 -20.69 -22.77 7.61
N GLN A 115 -20.42 -24.06 7.64
CA GLN A 115 -21.40 -25.13 7.82
C GLN A 115 -20.92 -25.99 8.98
N LEU A 116 -21.67 -25.95 10.08
CA LEU A 116 -21.32 -26.65 11.31
C LEU A 116 -22.41 -27.67 11.65
N GLN A 117 -22.01 -28.89 12.01
CA GLN A 117 -22.92 -29.89 12.56
C GLN A 117 -22.64 -30.04 14.06
N VAL A 118 -23.68 -29.82 14.88
CA VAL A 118 -23.58 -29.82 16.34
C VAL A 118 -24.62 -30.77 16.92
N GLN A 119 -24.18 -31.77 17.69
CA GLN A 119 -25.05 -32.78 18.32
C GLN A 119 -24.68 -32.97 19.79
N PRO A 120 -25.70 -33.14 20.67
CA PRO A 120 -27.12 -32.86 20.47
C PRO A 120 -27.35 -31.37 20.11
N ALA A 121 -28.50 -31.07 19.52
CA ALA A 121 -28.81 -29.71 19.01
C ALA A 121 -28.74 -28.67 20.13
N PRO A 122 -27.89 -27.63 20.00
CA PRO A 122 -27.79 -26.54 20.97
C PRO A 122 -28.90 -25.49 20.78
N ARG A 123 -29.01 -24.57 21.71
CA ARG A 123 -29.90 -23.41 21.58
C ARG A 123 -29.34 -22.38 20.63
N THR A 124 -28.00 -22.14 20.71
CA THR A 124 -27.33 -21.11 19.92
C THR A 124 -25.96 -21.60 19.46
N VAL A 125 -25.60 -21.25 18.24
CA VAL A 125 -24.25 -21.37 17.73
C VAL A 125 -23.82 -20.01 17.15
N ALA A 126 -22.61 -19.58 17.45
CA ALA A 126 -22.10 -18.29 16.99
C ALA A 126 -20.59 -18.34 16.78
N LEU A 127 -20.07 -17.38 16.04
CA LEU A 127 -18.63 -17.12 15.94
C LEU A 127 -18.30 -15.86 16.73
N ARG A 128 -17.36 -15.95 17.67
CA ARG A 128 -16.81 -14.76 18.35
C ARG A 128 -15.51 -14.36 17.65
N LEU A 129 -15.50 -13.17 17.13
CA LEU A 129 -14.34 -12.57 16.48
C LEU A 129 -13.44 -11.86 17.51
N ASN A 130 -12.17 -11.65 17.14
CA ASN A 130 -11.18 -10.96 17.98
C ASN A 130 -11.50 -9.47 18.23
N ASP A 131 -12.32 -8.85 17.38
CA ASP A 131 -12.80 -7.46 17.57
C ASP A 131 -14.00 -7.35 18.54
N GLY A 132 -14.38 -8.47 19.17
CA GLY A 132 -15.51 -8.55 20.11
C GLY A 132 -16.87 -8.81 19.46
N ARG A 133 -16.98 -8.71 18.15
CA ARG A 133 -18.25 -9.02 17.44
C ARG A 133 -18.58 -10.50 17.59
N VAL A 134 -19.89 -10.77 17.74
CA VAL A 134 -20.45 -12.10 17.75
C VAL A 134 -21.33 -12.27 16.52
N LEU A 135 -20.99 -13.20 15.64
CA LEU A 135 -21.77 -13.54 14.46
C LEU A 135 -22.63 -14.76 14.78
N PRO A 136 -23.96 -14.60 14.95
CA PRO A 136 -24.86 -15.71 15.16
C PRO A 136 -24.97 -16.56 13.89
N LEU A 137 -25.02 -17.89 14.05
CA LEU A 137 -25.30 -18.81 12.95
C LEU A 137 -26.78 -19.17 12.92
N THR A 138 -27.30 -19.36 11.72
CA THR A 138 -28.69 -19.74 11.49
C THR A 138 -28.81 -21.26 11.49
N ARG A 139 -29.78 -21.77 12.27
CA ARG A 139 -30.10 -23.21 12.32
C ARG A 139 -30.83 -23.63 11.05
N GLN A 140 -30.44 -24.74 10.48
CA GLN A 140 -31.09 -25.37 9.34
C GLN A 140 -32.35 -26.14 9.76
N PRO A 141 -33.31 -26.40 8.85
CA PRO A 141 -34.55 -27.11 9.18
C PRO A 141 -34.34 -28.55 9.70
N ASP A 142 -33.23 -29.20 9.36
CA ASP A 142 -32.84 -30.55 9.84
C ASP A 142 -32.45 -30.55 11.33
N GLY A 143 -32.26 -29.39 11.92
CA GLY A 143 -32.08 -29.21 13.35
C GLY A 143 -30.62 -29.32 13.84
N ASP A 144 -29.73 -29.98 13.12
CA ASP A 144 -28.36 -30.25 13.57
C ASP A 144 -27.31 -29.40 12.84
N HIS A 145 -27.68 -28.85 11.67
CA HIS A 145 -26.78 -28.03 10.88
C HIS A 145 -26.97 -26.55 11.11
N TRP A 146 -25.87 -25.82 11.17
CA TRP A 146 -25.82 -24.40 11.39
C TRP A 146 -25.02 -23.73 10.27
N HIS A 147 -25.51 -22.57 9.81
CA HIS A 147 -24.96 -21.84 8.69
C HIS A 147 -24.65 -20.39 9.06
N GLY A 148 -23.50 -19.90 8.65
CA GLY A 148 -23.11 -18.49 8.83
C GLY A 148 -22.32 -17.96 7.67
N GLN A 149 -22.37 -16.63 7.47
CA GLN A 149 -21.63 -15.97 6.40
C GLN A 149 -20.92 -14.73 6.94
N LEU A 150 -19.72 -14.46 6.40
CA LEU A 150 -18.94 -13.26 6.70
C LEU A 150 -18.23 -12.80 5.43
N LEU A 151 -18.17 -11.48 5.21
CA LEU A 151 -17.32 -10.89 4.21
C LEU A 151 -15.94 -10.63 4.84
N ALA A 152 -14.90 -11.22 4.26
CA ALA A 152 -13.53 -11.10 4.75
C ALA A 152 -12.89 -9.80 4.26
N GLU A 153 -12.90 -8.75 5.08
CA GLU A 153 -12.32 -7.44 4.75
C GLU A 153 -10.96 -7.23 5.39
N ARG A 154 -10.72 -7.87 6.53
CA ARG A 154 -9.46 -7.72 7.31
C ARG A 154 -9.09 -9.04 7.99
N PRO A 155 -7.80 -9.27 8.31
CA PRO A 155 -7.37 -10.43 9.06
C PRO A 155 -8.15 -10.57 10.37
N THR A 156 -8.61 -11.78 10.66
CA THR A 156 -9.51 -12.04 11.79
C THR A 156 -9.16 -13.35 12.47
N LEU A 157 -9.16 -13.33 13.80
CA LEU A 157 -9.17 -14.53 14.63
C LEU A 157 -10.58 -14.76 15.14
N TYR A 158 -11.01 -16.02 15.22
CA TYR A 158 -12.34 -16.34 15.73
C TYR A 158 -12.39 -17.66 16.46
N ARG A 159 -13.44 -17.82 17.29
CA ARG A 159 -13.80 -19.06 17.98
C ARG A 159 -15.24 -19.40 17.74
N ILE A 160 -15.52 -20.69 17.66
CA ILE A 160 -16.88 -21.21 17.59
C ILE A 160 -17.45 -21.28 19.02
N LEU A 161 -18.60 -20.69 19.23
CA LEU A 161 -19.33 -20.75 20.49
C LEU A 161 -20.57 -21.65 20.32
N ILE A 162 -20.79 -22.54 21.27
CA ILE A 162 -21.98 -23.39 21.39
C ILE A 162 -22.62 -23.02 22.74
N ASP A 163 -23.86 -22.54 22.71
CA ASP A 163 -24.57 -22.06 23.91
C ASP A 163 -23.75 -21.07 24.75
N GLY A 164 -23.01 -20.16 24.05
CA GLY A 164 -22.17 -19.16 24.65
C GLY A 164 -20.79 -19.63 25.16
N GLN A 165 -20.52 -20.94 25.13
CA GLN A 165 -19.25 -21.52 25.54
C GLN A 165 -18.40 -21.88 24.31
N PRO A 166 -17.05 -21.75 24.40
CA PRO A 166 -16.18 -22.20 23.32
C PRO A 166 -16.39 -23.69 23.01
N ALA A 167 -16.59 -24.03 21.72
CA ALA A 167 -16.74 -25.41 21.25
C ALA A 167 -15.47 -26.25 21.49
N ASP A 168 -14.33 -25.58 21.39
CA ASP A 168 -12.99 -26.13 21.61
C ASP A 168 -12.02 -25.06 22.14
N ARG A 169 -10.76 -25.44 22.36
CA ARG A 169 -9.69 -24.51 22.80
C ARG A 169 -9.01 -23.81 21.63
N ARG A 170 -9.34 -24.17 20.40
CA ARG A 170 -8.67 -23.69 19.20
C ARG A 170 -9.14 -22.26 18.86
N LEU A 171 -8.19 -21.45 18.47
CA LEU A 171 -8.41 -20.14 17.88
C LEU A 171 -8.13 -20.24 16.38
N HIS A 172 -9.17 -20.03 15.58
CA HIS A 172 -9.07 -20.10 14.13
C HIS A 172 -8.58 -18.77 13.56
N ARG A 173 -7.78 -18.87 12.48
CA ARG A 173 -7.15 -17.71 11.86
C ARG A 173 -7.54 -17.57 10.39
N LEU A 174 -8.00 -16.39 10.03
CA LEU A 174 -8.27 -15.98 8.66
C LEU A 174 -7.32 -14.84 8.28
N ASP A 175 -6.37 -15.13 7.41
CA ASP A 175 -5.49 -14.14 6.82
C ASP A 175 -6.16 -13.54 5.59
N VAL A 176 -6.46 -12.26 5.63
CA VAL A 176 -7.06 -11.54 4.51
C VAL A 176 -5.99 -10.72 3.82
N VAL A 177 -5.78 -11.01 2.54
CA VAL A 177 -4.78 -10.33 1.71
C VAL A 177 -5.46 -9.19 0.96
N PRO A 178 -5.05 -7.95 1.21
CA PRO A 178 -5.56 -6.82 0.44
C PRO A 178 -5.06 -6.91 -1.00
N ASP A 179 -5.92 -6.51 -1.93
CA ASP A 179 -5.59 -6.32 -3.33
C ASP A 179 -4.67 -5.10 -3.49
N ARG A 180 -3.64 -5.24 -4.31
CA ARG A 180 -2.64 -4.20 -4.55
C ARG A 180 -2.91 -3.48 -5.86
N PRO A 181 -2.63 -2.18 -5.95
CA PRO A 181 -2.73 -1.47 -7.21
C PRO A 181 -1.73 -2.02 -8.24
N PRO A 182 -2.07 -1.99 -9.54
CA PRO A 182 -1.19 -2.46 -10.59
C PRO A 182 0.11 -1.65 -10.65
N GLN A 183 1.20 -2.33 -10.93
CA GLN A 183 2.53 -1.73 -11.08
C GLN A 183 2.83 -1.54 -12.56
N VAL A 184 3.35 -0.36 -12.92
CA VAL A 184 3.69 -0.03 -14.31
C VAL A 184 5.17 0.28 -14.43
N ARG A 185 5.82 -0.41 -15.37
CA ARG A 185 7.25 -0.23 -15.70
C ARG A 185 7.37 0.35 -17.10
N VAL A 186 8.27 1.29 -17.27
CA VAL A 186 8.69 1.77 -18.58
C VAL A 186 9.75 0.81 -19.12
N LEU A 187 9.52 0.25 -20.30
CA LEU A 187 10.47 -0.64 -20.98
C LEU A 187 11.26 0.11 -22.05
N ALA A 188 10.65 1.11 -22.66
CA ALA A 188 11.31 1.99 -23.61
C ALA A 188 10.66 3.38 -23.60
N PRO A 189 11.47 4.42 -23.63
CA PRO A 189 12.93 4.43 -23.59
C PRO A 189 13.47 4.03 -22.21
N GLU A 190 14.74 3.60 -22.12
CA GLU A 190 15.40 3.27 -20.84
C GLU A 190 15.68 4.52 -20.00
N GLN A 191 15.90 5.64 -20.67
CA GLN A 191 16.18 6.92 -20.00
C GLN A 191 14.86 7.70 -19.80
N SER A 192 14.73 8.31 -18.63
CA SER A 192 13.57 9.16 -18.32
C SER A 192 13.56 10.49 -19.10
N LEU A 193 14.71 10.93 -19.61
CA LEU A 193 14.86 12.08 -20.49
C LEU A 193 15.51 11.66 -21.79
N VAL A 194 14.82 11.92 -22.91
CA VAL A 194 15.30 11.62 -24.27
C VAL A 194 15.43 12.93 -25.03
N LEU A 195 16.59 13.17 -25.60
CA LEU A 195 16.78 14.27 -26.54
C LEU A 195 16.25 13.85 -27.91
N TRP A 196 15.44 14.71 -28.52
CA TRP A 196 14.77 14.42 -29.78
C TRP A 196 14.90 15.58 -30.77
N THR A 197 15.00 15.22 -32.02
CA THR A 197 14.94 16.16 -33.16
C THR A 197 14.05 15.56 -34.24
N PRO A 198 13.58 16.34 -35.23
CA PRO A 198 12.79 15.82 -36.34
C PRO A 198 13.45 14.67 -37.09
N ALA A 199 14.78 14.59 -37.11
CA ALA A 199 15.53 13.51 -37.73
C ALA A 199 15.36 12.15 -37.02
N ASN A 200 14.96 12.13 -35.73
CA ASN A 200 14.69 10.90 -34.99
C ASN A 200 13.33 10.27 -35.39
N GLY A 201 12.44 11.00 -36.09
CA GLY A 201 11.14 10.50 -36.48
C GLY A 201 10.17 10.26 -35.33
N ALA A 202 9.44 9.17 -35.37
CA ALA A 202 8.44 8.84 -34.36
C ALA A 202 9.06 8.46 -33.01
N TRP A 203 8.41 8.86 -31.92
CA TRP A 203 8.77 8.46 -30.58
C TRP A 203 7.95 7.25 -30.13
N THR A 204 8.63 6.14 -29.87
CA THR A 204 7.99 4.91 -29.44
C THR A 204 8.17 4.72 -27.94
N LEU A 205 7.06 4.53 -27.25
CA LEU A 205 6.96 4.23 -25.83
C LEU A 205 6.51 2.79 -25.65
N ARG A 206 7.15 2.06 -24.74
CA ARG A 206 6.76 0.70 -24.36
C ARG A 206 6.65 0.62 -22.84
N PHE A 207 5.54 0.05 -22.38
CA PHE A 207 5.25 -0.13 -20.96
C PHE A 207 4.83 -1.57 -20.71
N GLU A 208 5.11 -2.04 -19.48
CA GLU A 208 4.59 -3.28 -18.95
C GLU A 208 3.84 -2.97 -17.66
N ALA A 209 2.59 -3.42 -17.58
CA ALA A 209 1.80 -3.35 -16.37
C ALA A 209 1.61 -4.76 -15.79
N SER A 210 1.78 -4.93 -14.50
CA SER A 210 1.60 -6.20 -13.79
C SER A 210 0.73 -6.01 -12.55
N ASP A 211 -0.06 -7.04 -12.24
CA ASP A 211 -1.02 -7.04 -11.13
C ASP A 211 -1.12 -8.45 -10.53
N ASP A 212 -1.52 -8.57 -9.27
CA ASP A 212 -1.69 -9.87 -8.60
C ASP A 212 -2.92 -10.63 -9.11
N TYR A 213 -3.92 -9.95 -9.67
CA TYR A 213 -5.09 -10.58 -10.27
C TYR A 213 -5.25 -10.24 -11.74
N ALA A 214 -5.56 -8.97 -12.08
CA ALA A 214 -5.70 -8.59 -13.48
C ALA A 214 -5.57 -7.08 -13.71
N VAL A 215 -4.80 -6.70 -14.74
CA VAL A 215 -4.78 -5.37 -15.34
C VAL A 215 -5.89 -5.28 -16.37
N ALA A 216 -6.65 -4.20 -16.38
CA ALA A 216 -7.65 -3.93 -17.43
C ALA A 216 -6.98 -3.89 -18.81
N ALA A 217 -7.73 -4.27 -19.85
CA ALA A 217 -7.20 -4.25 -21.22
C ALA A 217 -6.97 -2.83 -21.75
N GLY A 218 -7.74 -1.86 -21.28
CA GLY A 218 -7.60 -0.45 -21.61
C GLY A 218 -6.71 0.30 -20.63
N ALA A 219 -5.92 1.23 -21.14
CA ALA A 219 -5.10 2.16 -20.37
C ALA A 219 -5.20 3.57 -20.95
N GLU A 220 -4.76 4.57 -20.19
CA GLU A 220 -4.73 5.97 -20.62
C GLU A 220 -3.28 6.44 -20.67
N LEU A 221 -2.82 6.85 -21.86
CA LEU A 221 -1.56 7.55 -22.01
C LEU A 221 -1.82 9.05 -21.83
N ARG A 222 -1.25 9.62 -20.79
CA ARG A 222 -1.28 11.08 -20.51
C ARG A 222 -0.05 11.71 -21.13
N LEU A 223 -0.29 12.67 -22.00
CA LEU A 223 0.73 13.45 -22.70
C LEU A 223 0.61 14.88 -22.23
N THR A 224 1.67 15.44 -21.68
CA THR A 224 1.71 16.86 -21.29
C THR A 224 2.80 17.56 -22.09
N LEU A 225 2.40 18.48 -22.94
CA LEU A 225 3.30 19.33 -23.70
C LEU A 225 3.56 20.61 -22.90
N ALA A 226 4.81 20.83 -22.54
CA ALA A 226 5.30 22.06 -21.90
C ALA A 226 5.96 22.94 -22.97
N GLN A 227 5.40 24.12 -23.19
CA GLN A 227 5.83 25.06 -24.22
C GLN A 227 6.20 26.40 -23.62
N GLY A 228 7.22 27.03 -24.16
CA GLY A 228 7.69 28.34 -23.71
C GLY A 228 8.98 28.27 -22.91
N SER A 229 9.43 29.42 -22.42
CA SER A 229 10.67 29.56 -21.67
C SER A 229 10.53 30.54 -20.53
N GLY A 230 11.34 30.39 -19.49
CA GLY A 230 11.33 31.31 -18.34
C GLY A 230 10.02 31.23 -17.55
N GLU A 231 9.42 32.38 -17.31
CA GLU A 231 8.17 32.52 -16.55
C GLU A 231 6.91 32.26 -17.40
N ASN A 232 7.05 32.16 -18.72
CA ASN A 232 5.93 32.00 -19.66
C ASN A 232 5.80 30.54 -20.16
N ILE A 233 5.88 29.56 -19.26
CA ILE A 233 5.67 28.17 -19.62
C ILE A 233 4.18 27.83 -19.55
N THR A 234 3.63 27.26 -20.63
CA THR A 234 2.26 26.79 -20.73
C THR A 234 2.25 25.27 -20.80
N PHE A 235 1.22 24.65 -20.24
CA PHE A 235 1.05 23.21 -20.25
C PHE A 235 -0.24 22.83 -20.93
N ARG A 236 -0.17 21.90 -21.88
CA ARG A 236 -1.34 21.32 -22.53
C ARG A 236 -1.31 19.80 -22.32
N THR A 237 -2.37 19.27 -21.71
CA THR A 237 -2.49 17.83 -21.45
C THR A 237 -3.47 17.20 -22.44
N GLU A 238 -3.07 16.09 -23.03
CA GLU A 238 -3.88 15.24 -23.91
C GLU A 238 -3.91 13.84 -23.32
N ARG A 239 -5.07 13.16 -23.40
CA ARG A 239 -5.28 11.79 -22.96
C ARG A 239 -5.56 10.90 -24.16
N ARG A 240 -4.81 9.82 -24.32
CA ARG A 240 -4.98 8.86 -25.40
C ARG A 240 -5.28 7.48 -24.84
N PRO A 241 -6.36 6.84 -25.29
CA PRO A 241 -6.63 5.46 -24.93
C PRO A 241 -5.60 4.54 -25.60
N LEU A 242 -5.11 3.56 -24.85
CA LEU A 242 -4.26 2.47 -25.35
C LEU A 242 -4.90 1.13 -25.00
N THR A 243 -4.72 0.16 -25.90
CA THR A 243 -5.11 -1.24 -25.65
C THR A 243 -3.87 -2.07 -25.38
N GLY A 244 -3.86 -2.77 -24.25
CA GLY A 244 -2.78 -3.65 -23.86
C GLY A 244 -2.92 -5.05 -24.46
N SER A 245 -1.79 -5.69 -24.72
CA SER A 245 -1.68 -7.08 -25.18
C SER A 245 -1.05 -7.96 -24.09
N GLY A 246 -1.25 -9.29 -24.22
CA GLY A 246 -0.69 -10.26 -23.27
C GLY A 246 -1.69 -10.74 -22.21
N PRO A 247 -1.24 -11.59 -21.26
CA PRO A 247 -2.09 -12.15 -20.20
C PRO A 247 -2.61 -11.06 -19.25
N ALA A 248 -3.76 -11.32 -18.61
CA ALA A 248 -4.41 -10.35 -17.74
C ALA A 248 -3.52 -9.88 -16.57
N THR A 249 -2.68 -10.75 -16.03
CA THR A 249 -1.76 -10.41 -14.92
C THR A 249 -0.53 -9.63 -15.36
N ARG A 250 -0.25 -9.57 -16.68
CA ARG A 250 0.90 -8.85 -17.23
C ARG A 250 0.61 -8.38 -18.64
N ARG A 251 0.32 -7.10 -18.80
CA ARG A 251 0.00 -6.49 -20.10
C ARG A 251 1.10 -5.58 -20.60
N SER A 252 1.33 -5.64 -21.91
CA SER A 252 2.24 -4.72 -22.61
C SER A 252 1.44 -3.66 -23.34
N PHE A 253 1.86 -2.41 -23.23
CA PHE A 253 1.26 -1.27 -23.93
C PHE A 253 2.33 -0.60 -24.78
N VAL A 254 1.98 -0.28 -26.02
CA VAL A 254 2.88 0.36 -26.97
C VAL A 254 2.20 1.59 -27.53
N ALA A 255 2.91 2.71 -27.55
CA ALA A 255 2.45 3.93 -28.22
C ALA A 255 3.55 4.45 -29.13
N THR A 256 3.19 4.82 -30.35
CA THR A 256 4.07 5.50 -31.29
C THR A 256 3.49 6.88 -31.55
N LEU A 257 4.27 7.91 -31.23
CA LEU A 257 3.86 9.30 -31.27
C LEU A 257 4.66 10.04 -32.34
N GLN A 258 4.01 11.01 -32.97
CA GLN A 258 4.65 11.98 -33.84
C GLN A 258 4.72 13.32 -33.09
N PRO A 259 5.86 13.69 -32.51
CA PRO A 259 5.96 14.87 -31.61
C PRO A 259 5.55 16.17 -32.29
N GLN A 260 5.90 16.35 -33.57
CA GLN A 260 5.50 17.52 -34.36
C GLN A 260 3.98 17.61 -34.56
N ALA A 261 3.31 16.46 -34.80
CA ALA A 261 1.85 16.42 -34.94
C ALA A 261 1.12 16.75 -33.64
N LEU A 262 1.81 16.62 -32.49
CA LEU A 262 1.32 17.03 -31.18
C LEU A 262 1.54 18.53 -30.92
N GLY A 263 2.15 19.25 -31.86
CA GLY A 263 2.46 20.67 -31.76
C GLY A 263 3.75 20.98 -31.02
N MET A 264 4.64 19.97 -30.84
CA MET A 264 5.95 20.16 -30.25
C MET A 264 6.87 20.93 -31.17
N ALA A 265 7.55 21.94 -30.65
CA ALA A 265 8.51 22.77 -31.33
C ALA A 265 9.89 22.74 -30.62
N ALA A 266 10.89 23.33 -31.26
CA ALA A 266 12.23 23.43 -30.67
C ALA A 266 12.18 24.26 -29.37
N GLY A 267 12.71 23.73 -28.29
CA GLY A 267 12.65 24.29 -26.94
C GLY A 267 11.57 23.67 -26.04
N ASP A 268 10.66 22.86 -26.61
CA ASP A 268 9.56 22.25 -25.84
C ASP A 268 9.95 20.89 -25.22
N ASP A 269 9.22 20.52 -24.18
CA ASP A 269 9.25 19.20 -23.53
C ASP A 269 7.90 18.50 -23.69
N LEU A 270 7.91 17.26 -24.13
CA LEU A 270 6.73 16.39 -24.15
C LEU A 270 6.88 15.29 -23.09
N ILE A 271 5.98 15.30 -22.12
CA ILE A 271 5.98 14.37 -20.99
C ILE A 271 4.92 13.29 -21.24
N ALA A 272 5.29 12.03 -21.08
CA ALA A 272 4.39 10.91 -21.22
C ALA A 272 4.33 10.08 -19.94
N GLN A 273 3.12 9.71 -19.52
CA GLN A 273 2.86 8.82 -18.39
C GLN A 273 1.73 7.87 -18.76
N LEU A 274 1.91 6.58 -18.49
CA LEU A 274 0.84 5.59 -18.63
C LEU A 274 0.10 5.43 -17.32
N VAL A 275 -1.23 5.46 -17.38
CA VAL A 275 -2.15 5.17 -16.30
C VAL A 275 -2.93 3.91 -16.65
N VAL A 276 -2.85 2.90 -15.81
CA VAL A 276 -3.60 1.65 -15.95
C VAL A 276 -4.54 1.47 -14.77
N ARG A 277 -5.54 0.62 -14.93
CA ARG A 277 -6.44 0.20 -13.86
C ARG A 277 -6.42 -1.31 -13.73
N ASP A 278 -6.66 -1.79 -12.52
CA ASP A 278 -6.97 -3.18 -12.29
C ASP A 278 -8.43 -3.50 -12.65
N THR A 279 -8.84 -4.74 -12.41
CA THR A 279 -10.23 -5.19 -12.60
C THR A 279 -11.01 -5.27 -11.30
N ARG A 280 -10.48 -4.75 -10.21
CA ARG A 280 -11.11 -4.75 -8.90
C ARG A 280 -12.49 -4.09 -8.92
N GLN A 281 -13.42 -4.67 -8.17
CA GLN A 281 -14.76 -4.12 -8.00
C GLN A 281 -15.08 -3.93 -6.50
N PRO A 282 -15.87 -2.90 -6.14
CA PRO A 282 -16.56 -1.91 -7.01
C PRO A 282 -15.66 -0.77 -7.49
N ALA A 283 -14.47 -0.59 -6.89
CA ALA A 283 -13.58 0.52 -7.18
C ALA A 283 -12.24 0.01 -7.73
N PRO A 284 -12.00 0.12 -9.06
CA PRO A 284 -10.71 -0.18 -9.66
C PRO A 284 -9.60 0.69 -9.08
N GLN A 285 -8.41 0.12 -8.89
CA GLN A 285 -7.24 0.85 -8.42
C GLN A 285 -6.40 1.31 -9.61
N GLU A 286 -5.78 2.48 -9.50
CA GLU A 286 -4.92 3.03 -10.54
C GLU A 286 -3.45 2.74 -10.24
N GLY A 287 -2.72 2.31 -11.27
CA GLY A 287 -1.27 2.27 -11.31
C GLY A 287 -0.75 3.25 -12.35
N ARG A 288 0.37 3.92 -12.05
CA ARG A 288 0.98 4.91 -12.93
C ARG A 288 2.43 4.55 -13.21
N SER A 289 2.88 4.78 -14.44
CA SER A 289 4.29 4.66 -14.77
C SER A 289 5.09 5.84 -14.22
N ALA A 290 6.41 5.69 -14.17
CA ALA A 290 7.28 6.85 -14.17
C ALA A 290 7.03 7.71 -15.40
N SER A 291 7.19 9.02 -15.28
CA SER A 291 7.10 9.94 -16.41
C SER A 291 8.36 9.83 -17.29
N VAL A 292 8.16 9.89 -18.60
CA VAL A 292 9.22 9.93 -19.59
C VAL A 292 9.13 11.24 -20.33
N ILE A 293 10.26 11.92 -20.47
CA ILE A 293 10.33 13.28 -21.04
C ILE A 293 11.05 13.19 -22.38
N LEU A 294 10.42 13.69 -23.41
CA LEU A 294 11.04 13.92 -24.70
C LEU A 294 11.33 15.43 -24.80
N ARG A 295 12.58 15.79 -24.91
CA ARG A 295 13.02 17.17 -25.03
C ARG A 295 13.50 17.45 -26.45
N TRP A 296 12.92 18.47 -27.08
CA TRP A 296 13.43 19.01 -28.31
C TRP A 296 14.34 20.21 -27.97
N PRO A 297 15.69 20.07 -28.08
CA PRO A 297 16.59 21.16 -27.75
C PRO A 297 16.27 22.43 -28.56
N PRO A 298 16.42 23.62 -27.98
CA PRO A 298 16.29 24.86 -28.73
C PRO A 298 17.36 24.90 -29.81
N PRO A 299 17.10 25.61 -30.95
CA PRO A 299 18.10 25.79 -31.98
C PRO A 299 19.33 26.44 -31.38
N GLN A 300 20.50 25.84 -31.58
CA GLN A 300 21.74 26.49 -31.20
C GLN A 300 21.89 27.75 -32.04
N GLN A 301 21.77 28.89 -31.39
CA GLN A 301 22.14 30.14 -32.03
C GLN A 301 23.66 30.04 -32.26
N THR A 302 24.06 29.82 -33.51
CA THR A 302 25.44 29.99 -33.97
C THR A 302 25.74 31.47 -33.83
N GLN A 303 26.16 31.92 -32.63
CA GLN A 303 26.84 33.20 -32.49
C GLN A 303 28.18 33.08 -33.17
N ALA A 304 28.22 33.62 -34.40
CA ALA A 304 29.44 33.81 -35.13
C ALA A 304 30.39 34.73 -34.30
N ALA A 305 31.58 34.21 -34.06
CA ALA A 305 32.80 34.91 -33.73
C ALA A 305 32.85 35.80 -32.47
N GLY A 306 33.45 35.23 -31.42
CA GLY A 306 33.96 35.98 -30.28
C GLY A 306 34.47 34.98 -29.24
N LEU A 307 35.76 34.72 -29.23
CA LEU A 307 36.45 33.67 -28.47
C LEU A 307 36.39 33.83 -26.93
N GLU A 308 35.58 34.71 -26.38
CA GLU A 308 35.50 34.94 -24.92
C GLU A 308 34.09 34.93 -24.27
N ALA A 309 33.05 34.60 -25.02
CA ALA A 309 31.67 34.52 -24.47
C ALA A 309 31.15 33.08 -24.33
N SER A 310 32.00 32.06 -24.42
CA SER A 310 31.58 30.68 -24.55
C SER A 310 31.20 29.94 -23.25
N VAL A 311 31.05 30.60 -22.13
CA VAL A 311 30.65 29.94 -20.85
C VAL A 311 29.36 30.50 -20.25
N LYS A 312 28.72 31.49 -20.83
CA LYS A 312 27.31 31.77 -20.55
C LYS A 312 26.41 31.07 -21.55
N GLN A 313 26.51 29.75 -21.63
CA GLN A 313 25.37 28.95 -22.07
C GLN A 313 24.19 29.40 -21.20
N THR A 314 23.18 29.94 -21.85
CA THR A 314 21.85 30.06 -21.28
C THR A 314 21.39 28.66 -20.89
N LEU A 315 21.79 28.25 -19.73
CA LEU A 315 21.12 27.17 -19.02
C LEU A 315 19.62 27.51 -19.06
N PRO A 316 18.72 26.63 -19.51
CA PRO A 316 17.30 26.88 -19.50
C PRO A 316 16.94 27.37 -18.11
N ALA A 317 16.01 28.37 -18.00
CA ALA A 317 15.67 29.06 -16.76
C ALA A 317 15.78 28.10 -15.58
N TYR A 318 16.85 28.23 -14.82
CA TYR A 318 17.22 27.28 -13.80
C TYR A 318 16.22 27.44 -12.67
N PHE A 319 15.30 26.52 -12.63
CA PHE A 319 14.68 26.19 -11.35
C PHE A 319 15.78 25.61 -10.47
N ARG A 320 15.99 26.21 -9.32
CA ARG A 320 16.95 25.68 -8.35
C ARG A 320 16.58 24.24 -8.02
N SER A 321 17.55 23.33 -8.13
CA SER A 321 17.30 21.94 -7.78
C SER A 321 17.00 21.83 -6.29
N GLN A 322 16.27 20.78 -5.87
CA GLN A 322 16.02 20.51 -4.45
C GLN A 322 17.32 20.58 -3.62
N ARG A 323 18.40 20.05 -4.17
CA ARG A 323 19.72 20.09 -3.53
C ARG A 323 20.22 21.53 -3.33
N GLN A 324 20.05 22.39 -4.33
CA GLN A 324 20.46 23.78 -4.23
C GLN A 324 19.63 24.57 -3.22
N ILE A 325 18.32 24.32 -3.17
CA ILE A 325 17.43 24.91 -2.17
C ILE A 325 17.85 24.54 -0.74
N ILE A 326 18.23 23.26 -0.53
CA ILE A 326 18.73 22.79 0.76
C ILE A 326 20.04 23.51 1.13
N ILE A 327 21.00 23.61 0.19
CA ILE A 327 22.27 24.30 0.41
C ILE A 327 22.04 25.78 0.77
N ASP A 328 21.14 26.46 0.07
CA ASP A 328 20.80 27.86 0.32
C ASP A 328 20.11 28.05 1.67
N ALA A 329 19.25 27.12 2.08
CA ALA A 329 18.61 27.13 3.40
C ALA A 329 19.61 26.89 4.54
N GLU A 330 20.53 25.95 4.38
CA GLU A 330 21.61 25.70 5.35
C GLU A 330 22.54 26.92 5.47
N ALA A 331 22.89 27.55 4.34
CA ALA A 331 23.68 28.75 4.34
C ALA A 331 22.96 29.90 5.05
N LEU A 332 21.65 30.08 4.81
CA LEU A 332 20.85 31.11 5.48
C LEU A 332 20.79 30.88 6.99
N LEU A 333 20.64 29.63 7.45
CA LEU A 333 20.65 29.29 8.87
C LEU A 333 22.00 29.60 9.52
N LYS A 334 23.08 29.31 8.82
CA LYS A 334 24.45 29.60 9.28
C LYS A 334 24.71 31.09 9.40
N ASP A 335 24.18 31.88 8.44
CA ASP A 335 24.33 33.35 8.40
C ASP A 335 23.36 34.07 9.34
N LYS A 336 22.30 33.42 9.83
CA LYS A 336 21.24 34.01 10.66
C LYS A 336 21.75 34.91 11.81
N PRO A 337 22.78 34.52 12.60
CA PRO A 337 23.27 35.38 13.70
C PRO A 337 23.95 36.66 13.23
N ARG A 338 24.27 36.78 11.93
CA ARG A 338 24.97 37.93 11.34
C ARG A 338 24.07 38.82 10.48
N LEU A 339 22.84 38.40 10.21
CA LEU A 339 21.88 39.09 9.34
C LEU A 339 20.90 39.91 10.19
N ASP A 340 20.52 41.07 9.68
CA ASP A 340 19.36 41.79 10.21
C ASP A 340 18.05 41.05 9.86
N ALA A 341 17.00 41.34 10.63
CA ALA A 341 15.71 40.67 10.51
C ALA A 341 15.08 40.80 9.13
N ALA A 342 15.20 41.96 8.50
CA ALA A 342 14.59 42.23 7.18
C ALA A 342 15.30 41.43 6.09
N THR A 343 16.64 41.40 6.11
CA THR A 343 17.43 40.61 5.15
C THR A 343 17.22 39.11 5.33
N TYR A 344 17.12 38.67 6.58
CA TYR A 344 16.80 37.23 6.87
C TYR A 344 15.43 36.86 6.31
N LEU A 345 14.41 37.66 6.56
CA LEU A 345 13.04 37.44 6.06
C LEU A 345 13.02 37.38 4.53
N LYS A 346 13.62 38.39 3.87
CA LYS A 346 13.68 38.44 2.40
C LYS A 346 14.35 37.22 1.77
N ARG A 347 15.45 36.74 2.35
CA ARG A 347 16.14 35.52 1.86
C ARG A 347 15.33 34.26 2.16
N SER A 348 14.65 34.19 3.30
CA SER A 348 13.78 33.08 3.66
C SER A 348 12.59 32.96 2.70
N ASP A 349 11.97 34.11 2.37
CA ASP A 349 10.87 34.13 1.41
C ASP A 349 11.30 33.71 0.00
N ALA A 350 12.49 34.11 -0.45
CA ALA A 350 13.03 33.69 -1.74
C ALA A 350 13.20 32.14 -1.81
N ILE A 351 13.72 31.52 -0.74
CA ILE A 351 13.83 30.07 -0.64
C ILE A 351 12.45 29.42 -0.65
N GLY A 352 11.48 30.02 0.04
CA GLY A 352 10.09 29.52 0.06
C GLY A 352 9.40 29.60 -1.30
N VAL A 353 9.69 30.62 -2.10
CA VAL A 353 9.22 30.74 -3.50
C VAL A 353 9.82 29.66 -4.36
N ASP A 354 11.15 29.45 -4.31
CA ASP A 354 11.84 28.41 -5.06
C ASP A 354 11.30 27.01 -4.72
N GLN A 355 11.02 26.75 -3.43
CA GLN A 355 10.44 25.48 -2.98
C GLN A 355 9.01 25.27 -3.51
N ARG A 356 8.17 26.33 -3.53
CA ARG A 356 6.82 26.25 -4.11
C ARG A 356 6.85 25.98 -5.61
N LEU A 357 7.71 26.65 -6.34
CA LEU A 357 7.89 26.44 -7.78
C LEU A 357 8.35 25.02 -8.08
N LEU A 358 9.29 24.51 -7.30
CA LEU A 358 9.76 23.14 -7.42
C LEU A 358 8.65 22.12 -7.14
N ARG A 359 7.87 22.33 -6.06
CA ARG A 359 6.71 21.49 -5.72
C ARG A 359 5.65 21.48 -6.82
N LEU A 360 5.27 22.62 -7.34
CA LEU A 360 4.31 22.72 -8.45
C LEU A 360 4.79 21.92 -9.66
N ARG A 361 6.06 22.03 -9.98
CA ARG A 361 6.65 21.29 -11.10
C ARG A 361 6.66 19.77 -10.88
N TYR A 362 7.05 19.30 -9.69
CA TYR A 362 6.99 17.89 -9.35
C TYR A 362 5.55 17.38 -9.25
N GLY A 363 4.63 18.13 -8.68
CA GLY A 363 3.21 17.82 -8.62
C GLY A 363 2.61 17.59 -10.01
N GLN A 364 2.94 18.43 -10.97
CA GLN A 364 2.51 18.26 -12.36
C GLN A 364 3.08 16.98 -12.99
N PHE A 365 4.33 16.63 -12.71
CA PHE A 365 4.92 15.37 -13.17
C PHE A 365 4.32 14.14 -12.53
N LEU A 366 3.90 14.23 -11.27
CA LEU A 366 3.28 13.14 -10.52
C LEU A 366 1.78 13.00 -10.82
N GLY A 367 1.19 13.97 -11.57
CA GLY A 367 -0.24 13.97 -11.89
C GLY A 367 -1.10 14.36 -10.69
N GLU A 368 -0.54 15.02 -9.69
CA GLU A 368 -1.31 15.78 -8.73
C GLU A 368 -1.90 16.96 -9.50
N GLU A 369 -3.12 16.80 -9.99
CA GLU A 369 -3.93 17.91 -10.43
C GLU A 369 -4.07 18.83 -9.21
N SER A 370 -3.63 20.07 -9.35
CA SER A 370 -3.74 21.09 -8.32
C SER A 370 -5.21 21.19 -7.87
N GLU A 371 -5.55 20.55 -6.77
CA GLU A 371 -6.67 21.00 -5.96
C GLU A 371 -6.27 22.37 -5.43
N GLY A 372 -6.79 23.40 -6.08
CA GLY A 372 -6.58 24.78 -5.75
C GLY A 372 -5.61 25.49 -6.69
N ALA A 373 -6.15 26.22 -7.67
CA ALA A 373 -5.45 27.36 -8.26
C ALA A 373 -4.85 28.18 -7.11
N PRO A 374 -3.58 28.66 -7.22
CA PRO A 374 -3.03 29.53 -6.20
C PRO A 374 -3.99 30.73 -6.07
N LYS A 375 -4.65 30.84 -4.90
CA LYS A 375 -5.30 32.08 -4.52
C LYS A 375 -4.22 33.15 -4.66
N GLY A 376 -4.43 34.10 -5.58
CA GLY A 376 -3.57 35.28 -5.70
C GLY A 376 -3.41 35.91 -4.31
N PRO A 377 -2.36 36.69 -4.07
CA PRO A 377 -2.23 37.41 -2.83
C PRO A 377 -3.52 38.24 -2.63
N PRO A 378 -4.08 38.26 -1.40
CA PRO A 378 -5.33 38.95 -1.13
C PRO A 378 -5.18 40.41 -1.58
N THR A 379 -5.98 40.82 -2.56
CA THR A 379 -6.15 42.21 -2.92
C THR A 379 -6.92 42.90 -1.78
N ALA A 380 -6.58 44.13 -1.46
CA ALA A 380 -7.10 44.91 -0.32
C ALA A 380 -8.64 45.05 -0.27
N ASP A 381 -9.38 44.49 -1.23
CA ASP A 381 -10.83 44.59 -1.38
C ASP A 381 -11.60 43.29 -1.09
N GLU A 382 -10.94 42.21 -0.62
CA GLU A 382 -11.65 40.96 -0.24
C GLU A 382 -12.09 41.02 1.25
N PRO A 383 -13.41 40.85 1.55
CA PRO A 383 -13.86 40.81 2.93
C PRO A 383 -13.27 39.56 3.64
N PRO A 384 -12.95 39.65 4.95
CA PRO A 384 -12.33 38.53 5.67
C PRO A 384 -13.27 37.30 5.70
N THR A 385 -12.78 36.18 5.21
CA THR A 385 -13.47 34.87 5.33
C THR A 385 -13.59 34.50 6.80
N SER A 386 -14.80 34.09 7.21
CA SER A 386 -15.28 33.87 8.58
C SER A 386 -14.76 32.62 9.30
N ASP A 387 -13.47 32.29 9.20
CA ASP A 387 -12.87 31.11 9.88
C ASP A 387 -11.68 31.50 10.78
N ALA A 388 -11.74 32.69 11.41
CA ALA A 388 -10.84 33.00 12.53
C ALA A 388 -11.60 32.84 13.85
N PRO A 389 -11.03 32.16 14.85
CA PRO A 389 -11.64 32.13 16.17
C PRO A 389 -11.74 33.55 16.74
N ALA A 390 -12.91 33.83 17.32
CA ALA A 390 -13.15 35.10 18.00
C ALA A 390 -12.29 35.16 19.25
N ASP A 391 -11.15 35.85 19.19
CA ASP A 391 -10.40 36.25 20.35
C ASP A 391 -10.79 37.70 20.72
N ASP A 392 -11.20 37.80 21.99
CA ASP A 392 -11.63 39.01 22.70
C ASP A 392 -10.68 40.19 22.49
N LEU A 393 -11.17 41.25 21.81
CA LEU A 393 -10.54 42.55 21.88
C LEU A 393 -11.18 43.36 23.00
N PRO A 394 -10.39 43.94 23.93
CA PRO A 394 -10.94 44.78 24.96
C PRO A 394 -11.49 46.09 24.37
N THR A 395 -12.74 46.39 24.66
CA THR A 395 -13.38 47.67 24.42
C THR A 395 -12.67 48.77 25.19
N ALA A 396 -11.93 49.60 24.49
CA ALA A 396 -11.42 50.87 25.06
C ALA A 396 -12.49 51.94 24.97
N ASP A 397 -12.91 52.45 26.13
CA ASP A 397 -13.76 53.64 26.32
C ASP A 397 -13.16 54.84 25.58
N MET A 398 -13.94 55.39 24.68
CA MET A 398 -13.67 56.78 24.20
C MET A 398 -14.49 57.77 25.02
N PRO A 399 -13.89 58.80 25.57
CA PRO A 399 -14.62 59.88 26.23
C PRO A 399 -15.31 60.78 25.19
N THR A 400 -16.60 61.03 25.39
CA THR A 400 -17.39 62.06 24.73
C THR A 400 -16.87 63.44 25.19
N ALA A 401 -16.47 64.27 24.25
CA ALA A 401 -16.24 65.70 24.49
C ALA A 401 -17.49 66.49 24.08
N ASP A 402 -17.85 67.42 24.96
CA ASP A 402 -18.90 68.42 24.84
C ASP A 402 -18.79 69.30 23.58
#